data_752cbcbbf85219d12282ac998a3f5d21
#
_entry.id   752cbcbbf85219d12282ac998a3f5d21
#
_cell.length_a   1.000
_cell.length_b   1.000
_cell.length_c   1.000
_cell.angle_alpha   90.00
_cell.angle_beta   90.00
_cell.angle_gamma   90.00
#
_symmetry.space_group_name_H-M   'P 1'
#
loop_
_entity.id
_entity.type
_entity.pdbx_description
1 polymer ?
#
loop_
_entity_poly.entity_id
_entity_poly.type
_entity_poly.pdbx_seq_one_letter_code
_entity_poly.pdbx_strand_id
1 'polypeptide(L)'
;MYHYTAIQWLFFFYFYCFFGWCFESTYVSLKSRKLVNRGFCRGPFLPLYGSGAIMMLVVSMPFQDNLVLVYIAGCIGATVLEYVTGVTMEALFKVRYWDYSKNKFNFQGHICLGSSLAWGGLTILMTEVIHKPIEHLVLSIPDSILTPVTLVLTALIGADFALSFKAALDLRDVPVSYTHLRAHETDSYL
;
A
#
# COMPACT_ATOMS: atom_id res chain seq x y z
N MET A 1 -21.27 -8.85 -9.92
CA MET A 1 -19.91 -8.91 -10.51
C MET A 1 -19.53 -7.47 -10.87
N TYR A 2 -18.44 -6.96 -10.31
CA TYR A 2 -17.99 -5.59 -10.59
C TYR A 2 -17.52 -5.50 -12.05
N HIS A 3 -18.20 -4.67 -12.85
CA HIS A 3 -17.83 -4.40 -14.25
C HIS A 3 -17.29 -2.97 -14.33
N TYR A 4 -16.04 -2.78 -13.91
CA TYR A 4 -15.42 -1.46 -14.00
C TYR A 4 -14.56 -1.37 -15.26
N THR A 5 -14.53 -0.17 -15.85
CA THR A 5 -13.58 0.16 -16.92
C THR A 5 -12.14 0.23 -16.35
N ALA A 6 -11.14 0.15 -17.24
CA ALA A 6 -9.74 0.31 -16.82
C ALA A 6 -9.47 1.65 -16.12
N ILE A 7 -10.17 2.73 -16.54
CA ILE A 7 -10.07 4.06 -15.92
C ILE A 7 -10.63 4.04 -14.50
N GLN A 8 -11.76 3.38 -14.27
CA GLN A 8 -12.36 3.25 -12.94
C GLN A 8 -11.47 2.43 -12.00
N TRP A 9 -10.89 1.31 -12.46
CA TRP A 9 -9.92 0.52 -11.70
C TRP A 9 -8.70 1.36 -11.31
N LEU A 10 -8.18 2.14 -12.24
CA LEU A 10 -7.02 2.99 -12.00
C LEU A 10 -7.35 4.13 -11.03
N PHE A 11 -8.56 4.72 -11.12
CA PHE A 11 -9.01 5.72 -10.18
C PHE A 11 -9.20 5.15 -8.77
N PHE A 12 -9.80 3.96 -8.62
CA PHE A 12 -9.88 3.27 -7.33
C PHE A 12 -8.49 3.02 -6.74
N PHE A 13 -7.55 2.57 -7.55
CA PHE A 13 -6.17 2.39 -7.10
C PHE A 13 -5.59 3.68 -6.51
N TYR A 14 -5.71 4.82 -7.20
CA TYR A 14 -5.21 6.11 -6.69
C TYR A 14 -5.96 6.57 -5.45
N PHE A 15 -7.27 6.39 -5.43
CA PHE A 15 -8.09 6.69 -4.27
C PHE A 15 -7.59 5.96 -3.02
N TYR A 16 -7.38 4.65 -3.13
CA TYR A 16 -6.89 3.85 -2.01
C TYR A 16 -5.42 4.13 -1.66
N CYS A 17 -4.59 4.49 -2.60
CA CYS A 17 -3.22 4.95 -2.33
C CYS A 17 -3.23 6.22 -1.47
N PHE A 18 -4.10 7.18 -1.79
CA PHE A 18 -4.20 8.44 -1.06
C PHE A 18 -4.77 8.24 0.34
N PHE A 19 -5.90 7.56 0.48
CA PHE A 19 -6.51 7.34 1.79
C PHE A 19 -5.68 6.40 2.67
N GLY A 20 -5.01 5.42 2.08
CA GLY A 20 -4.03 4.59 2.78
C GLY A 20 -2.86 5.41 3.32
N TRP A 21 -2.35 6.37 2.55
CA TRP A 21 -1.35 7.31 3.01
C TRP A 21 -1.86 8.20 4.14
N CYS A 22 -3.08 8.73 4.03
CA CYS A 22 -3.70 9.51 5.10
C CYS A 22 -3.79 8.71 6.40
N PHE A 23 -4.26 7.45 6.33
CA PHE A 23 -4.41 6.57 7.48
C PHE A 23 -3.05 6.27 8.13
N GLU A 24 -2.10 5.78 7.36
CA GLU A 24 -0.78 5.38 7.85
C GLU A 24 0.00 6.57 8.42
N SER A 25 0.03 7.69 7.69
CA SER A 25 0.74 8.90 8.13
C SER A 25 0.12 9.50 9.38
N THR A 26 -1.21 9.49 9.50
CA THR A 26 -1.92 9.94 10.71
C THR A 26 -1.61 9.04 11.89
N TYR A 27 -1.72 7.72 11.72
CA TYR A 27 -1.43 6.75 12.78
C TYR A 27 -0.02 6.90 13.33
N VAL A 28 0.98 6.96 12.44
CA VAL A 28 2.39 7.07 12.85
C VAL A 28 2.67 8.46 13.45
N SER A 29 2.09 9.53 12.89
CA SER A 29 2.28 10.89 13.42
C SER A 29 1.72 11.03 14.82
N LEU A 30 0.54 10.48 15.11
CA LEU A 30 -0.06 10.45 16.45
C LEU A 30 0.82 9.66 17.42
N LYS A 31 1.31 8.50 17.01
CA LYS A 31 2.15 7.64 17.86
C LYS A 31 3.51 8.27 18.16
N SER A 32 4.13 8.91 17.17
CA SER A 32 5.46 9.53 17.29
C SER A 32 5.42 10.98 17.80
N ARG A 33 4.21 11.59 17.90
CA ARG A 33 4.00 13.01 18.22
C ARG A 33 4.76 13.97 17.30
N LYS A 34 5.02 13.55 16.07
CA LYS A 34 5.71 14.33 15.03
C LYS A 34 5.00 14.09 13.71
N LEU A 35 4.94 15.08 12.83
CA LEU A 35 4.41 14.89 11.48
C LEU A 35 5.37 14.00 10.67
N VAL A 36 4.89 12.83 10.26
CA VAL A 36 5.67 11.84 9.52
C VAL A 36 4.96 11.50 8.21
N ASN A 37 5.63 11.71 7.08
CA ASN A 37 5.20 11.16 5.80
C ASN A 37 5.65 9.68 5.72
N ARG A 38 4.68 8.75 5.68
CA ARG A 38 4.94 7.31 5.58
C ARG A 38 4.85 6.77 4.16
N GLY A 39 4.58 7.65 3.19
CA GLY A 39 4.56 7.26 1.79
C GLY A 39 5.94 6.84 1.27
N PHE A 40 5.98 5.88 0.35
CA PHE A 40 7.16 5.61 -0.48
C PHE A 40 7.44 6.80 -1.43
N CYS A 41 6.37 7.40 -1.92
CA CYS A 41 6.39 8.59 -2.75
C CYS A 41 6.65 9.86 -1.93
N ARG A 42 7.15 10.92 -2.56
CA ARG A 42 7.28 12.25 -1.94
C ARG A 42 5.89 12.85 -1.69
N GLY A 43 4.96 12.62 -2.62
CA GLY A 43 3.56 13.01 -2.50
C GLY A 43 2.75 12.11 -1.58
N PRO A 44 1.47 12.44 -1.38
CA PRO A 44 0.58 11.75 -0.45
C PRO A 44 0.02 10.44 -1.04
N PHE A 45 0.91 9.52 -1.43
CA PHE A 45 0.54 8.25 -2.03
C PHE A 45 1.29 7.08 -1.41
N LEU A 46 0.56 6.01 -1.12
CA LEU A 46 1.11 4.76 -0.62
C LEU A 46 0.66 3.60 -1.54
N PRO A 47 1.46 3.29 -2.59
CA PRO A 47 1.08 2.31 -3.61
C PRO A 47 0.71 0.93 -3.06
N LEU A 48 1.32 0.52 -1.96
CA LEU A 48 1.02 -0.75 -1.31
C LEU A 48 -0.45 -0.86 -0.86
N TYR A 49 -1.03 0.24 -0.34
CA TYR A 49 -2.43 0.27 0.07
C TYR A 49 -3.39 0.18 -1.12
N GLY A 50 -3.07 0.89 -2.21
CA GLY A 50 -3.84 0.77 -3.45
C GLY A 50 -3.76 -0.64 -4.04
N SER A 51 -2.56 -1.22 -4.10
CA SER A 51 -2.38 -2.60 -4.58
C SER A 51 -3.10 -3.61 -3.72
N GLY A 52 -3.05 -3.46 -2.39
CA GLY A 52 -3.77 -4.29 -1.44
C GLY A 52 -5.29 -4.22 -1.64
N ALA A 53 -5.84 -3.01 -1.74
CA ALA A 53 -7.25 -2.79 -1.96
C ALA A 53 -7.74 -3.42 -3.28
N ILE A 54 -7.03 -3.17 -4.38
CA ILE A 54 -7.37 -3.77 -5.69
C ILE A 54 -7.26 -5.31 -5.63
N MET A 55 -6.22 -5.85 -4.99
CA MET A 55 -6.07 -7.30 -4.82
C MET A 55 -7.27 -7.88 -4.06
N MET A 56 -7.66 -7.30 -2.92
CA MET A 56 -8.81 -7.74 -2.12
C MET A 56 -10.10 -7.73 -2.94
N LEU A 57 -10.34 -6.68 -3.71
CA LEU A 57 -11.51 -6.58 -4.59
C LEU A 57 -11.49 -7.67 -5.67
N VAL A 58 -10.37 -7.84 -6.38
CA VAL A 58 -10.24 -8.80 -7.48
C VAL A 58 -10.40 -10.24 -6.99
N VAL A 59 -9.75 -10.62 -5.89
CA VAL A 59 -9.85 -12.01 -5.39
C VAL A 59 -11.22 -12.34 -4.80
N SER A 60 -11.97 -11.33 -4.33
CA SER A 60 -13.32 -11.51 -3.78
C SER A 60 -14.41 -11.57 -4.86
N MET A 61 -14.16 -11.02 -6.05
CA MET A 61 -15.15 -10.94 -7.15
C MET A 61 -15.87 -12.26 -7.46
N PRO A 62 -15.21 -13.42 -7.55
CA PRO A 62 -15.89 -14.68 -7.86
C PRO A 62 -16.75 -15.21 -6.71
N PHE A 63 -16.61 -14.68 -5.50
CA PHE A 63 -17.14 -15.26 -4.27
C PHE A 63 -18.06 -14.32 -3.50
N GLN A 64 -18.56 -13.25 -4.10
CA GLN A 64 -19.32 -12.18 -3.42
C GLN A 64 -20.55 -12.67 -2.65
N ASP A 65 -21.15 -13.79 -3.07
CA ASP A 65 -22.32 -14.37 -2.42
C ASP A 65 -21.97 -15.25 -1.20
N ASN A 66 -20.67 -15.44 -0.90
CA ASN A 66 -20.22 -16.31 0.18
C ASN A 66 -19.06 -15.69 0.96
N LEU A 67 -19.37 -15.08 2.11
CA LEU A 67 -18.40 -14.39 2.95
C LEU A 67 -17.25 -15.30 3.44
N VAL A 68 -17.47 -16.60 3.58
CA VAL A 68 -16.41 -17.55 3.98
C VAL A 68 -15.39 -17.68 2.85
N LEU A 69 -15.85 -17.78 1.61
CA LEU A 69 -14.96 -17.84 0.44
C LEU A 69 -14.25 -16.49 0.22
N VAL A 70 -14.95 -15.36 0.42
CA VAL A 70 -14.32 -14.01 0.41
C VAL A 70 -13.20 -13.92 1.44
N TYR A 71 -13.45 -14.40 2.66
CA TYR A 71 -12.43 -14.44 3.71
C TYR A 71 -11.21 -15.26 3.30
N ILE A 72 -11.43 -16.50 2.82
CA ILE A 72 -10.35 -17.41 2.42
C ILE A 72 -9.56 -16.83 1.24
N ALA A 73 -10.25 -16.31 0.21
CA ALA A 73 -9.63 -15.68 -0.94
C ALA A 73 -8.79 -14.45 -0.54
N GLY A 74 -9.30 -13.64 0.41
CA GLY A 74 -8.57 -12.51 0.99
C GLY A 74 -7.33 -12.94 1.77
N CYS A 75 -7.43 -13.97 2.62
CA CYS A 75 -6.27 -14.55 3.32
C CYS A 75 -5.17 -14.93 2.31
N ILE A 76 -5.53 -15.66 1.26
CA ILE A 76 -4.55 -16.16 0.28
C ILE A 76 -4.02 -15.01 -0.57
N GLY A 77 -4.88 -14.23 -1.22
CA GLY A 77 -4.48 -13.20 -2.18
C GLY A 77 -3.63 -12.11 -1.53
N ALA A 78 -4.07 -11.58 -0.38
CA ALA A 78 -3.32 -10.53 0.30
C ALA A 78 -2.01 -11.04 0.90
N THR A 79 -1.96 -12.29 1.40
CA THR A 79 -0.71 -12.90 1.88
C THR A 79 0.30 -13.09 0.74
N VAL A 80 -0.14 -13.51 -0.44
CA VAL A 80 0.73 -13.60 -1.63
C VAL A 80 1.27 -12.21 -2.00
N LEU A 81 0.42 -11.20 -2.03
CA LEU A 81 0.85 -9.82 -2.32
C LEU A 81 1.84 -9.32 -1.27
N GLU A 82 1.57 -9.53 0.03
CA GLU A 82 2.45 -9.15 1.14
C GLU A 82 3.82 -9.82 1.00
N TYR A 83 3.86 -11.12 0.73
CA TYR A 83 5.11 -11.86 0.55
C TYR A 83 5.90 -11.35 -0.66
N VAL A 84 5.28 -11.26 -1.83
CA VAL A 84 5.93 -10.79 -3.06
C VAL A 84 6.47 -9.38 -2.87
N THR A 85 5.69 -8.48 -2.26
CA THR A 85 6.12 -7.11 -1.98
C THR A 85 7.30 -7.10 -1.01
N GLY A 86 7.22 -7.84 0.09
CA GLY A 86 8.29 -7.92 1.10
C GLY A 86 9.62 -8.39 0.51
N VAL A 87 9.60 -9.49 -0.23
CA VAL A 87 10.78 -10.04 -0.90
C VAL A 87 11.33 -9.07 -1.95
N THR A 88 10.45 -8.47 -2.77
CA THR A 88 10.86 -7.53 -3.82
C THR A 88 11.51 -6.28 -3.23
N MET A 89 10.89 -5.69 -2.20
CA MET A 89 11.43 -4.50 -1.54
C MET A 89 12.78 -4.78 -0.87
N GLU A 90 12.92 -5.92 -0.19
CA GLU A 90 14.21 -6.32 0.41
C GLU A 90 15.27 -6.58 -0.66
N ALA A 91 14.92 -7.22 -1.77
CA ALA A 91 15.86 -7.47 -2.87
C ALA A 91 16.32 -6.18 -3.57
N LEU A 92 15.38 -5.25 -3.83
CA LEU A 92 15.66 -4.01 -4.53
C LEU A 92 16.37 -2.98 -3.66
N PHE A 93 15.88 -2.73 -2.45
CA PHE A 93 16.33 -1.63 -1.59
C PHE A 93 17.21 -2.05 -0.42
N LYS A 94 17.39 -3.38 -0.21
CA LYS A 94 18.16 -3.95 0.93
C LYS A 94 17.62 -3.54 2.30
N VAL A 95 16.35 -3.17 2.36
CA VAL A 95 15.66 -2.72 3.58
C VAL A 95 14.38 -3.52 3.78
N ARG A 96 14.14 -3.98 5.01
CA ARG A 96 12.86 -4.55 5.42
C ARG A 96 11.94 -3.46 5.92
N TYR A 97 10.78 -3.31 5.29
CA TYR A 97 9.76 -2.34 5.69
C TYR A 97 8.92 -2.83 6.87
N TRP A 98 8.82 -4.17 7.04
CA TRP A 98 8.22 -4.85 8.19
C TRP A 98 8.98 -6.16 8.45
N ASP A 99 8.87 -6.66 9.68
CA ASP A 99 9.55 -7.89 10.08
C ASP A 99 8.70 -8.69 11.06
N TYR A 100 8.22 -9.84 10.62
CA TYR A 100 7.46 -10.80 11.42
C TYR A 100 8.30 -11.93 12.01
N SER A 101 9.62 -11.84 11.99
CA SER A 101 10.51 -12.92 12.48
C SER A 101 10.22 -13.34 13.91
N LYS A 102 9.69 -12.43 14.74
CA LYS A 102 9.30 -12.70 16.13
C LYS A 102 7.89 -13.30 16.28
N ASN A 103 7.10 -13.33 15.20
CA ASN A 103 5.74 -13.83 15.24
C ASN A 103 5.71 -15.34 15.02
N LYS A 104 4.75 -16.03 15.70
CA LYS A 104 4.53 -17.47 15.48
C LYS A 104 4.07 -17.74 14.04
N PHE A 105 4.51 -18.88 13.49
CA PHE A 105 4.19 -19.31 12.12
C PHE A 105 4.51 -18.23 11.08
N ASN A 106 5.66 -17.55 11.22
CA ASN A 106 6.15 -16.67 10.17
C ASN A 106 6.90 -17.48 9.10
N PHE A 107 6.94 -16.93 7.89
CA PHE A 107 7.73 -17.44 6.79
C PHE A 107 8.72 -16.37 6.34
N GLN A 108 10.00 -16.63 6.56
CA GLN A 108 11.13 -15.73 6.24
C GLN A 108 11.01 -14.31 6.84
N GLY A 109 10.14 -14.09 7.84
CA GLY A 109 9.88 -12.78 8.41
C GLY A 109 9.01 -11.85 7.53
N HIS A 110 8.64 -12.26 6.31
CA HIS A 110 7.84 -11.45 5.39
C HIS A 110 6.34 -11.57 5.63
N ILE A 111 5.87 -12.75 6.04
CA ILE A 111 4.46 -13.05 6.32
C ILE A 111 4.35 -13.86 7.61
N CYS A 112 3.17 -13.84 8.24
CA CYS A 112 2.86 -14.72 9.37
C CYS A 112 1.38 -15.10 9.37
N LEU A 113 1.04 -16.20 10.06
CA LEU A 113 -0.35 -16.68 10.13
C LEU A 113 -1.30 -15.59 10.67
N GLY A 114 -0.86 -14.81 11.66
CA GLY A 114 -1.67 -13.75 12.24
C GLY A 114 -2.01 -12.65 11.25
N SER A 115 -1.04 -12.17 10.44
CA SER A 115 -1.31 -11.19 9.38
C SER A 115 -2.20 -11.78 8.30
N SER A 116 -1.97 -13.03 7.89
CA SER A 116 -2.79 -13.71 6.87
C SER A 116 -4.26 -13.80 7.27
N LEU A 117 -4.56 -14.17 8.51
CA LEU A 117 -5.93 -14.21 9.02
C LEU A 117 -6.56 -12.81 9.13
N ALA A 118 -5.78 -11.80 9.52
CA ALA A 118 -6.24 -10.43 9.56
C ALA A 118 -6.59 -9.90 8.16
N TRP A 119 -5.84 -10.28 7.13
CA TRP A 119 -6.12 -9.93 5.74
C TRP A 119 -7.49 -10.45 5.26
N GLY A 120 -7.89 -11.66 5.68
CA GLY A 120 -9.22 -12.19 5.38
C GLY A 120 -10.33 -11.31 5.94
N GLY A 121 -10.24 -10.94 7.23
CA GLY A 121 -11.18 -10.03 7.87
C GLY A 121 -11.19 -8.64 7.22
N LEU A 122 -10.02 -8.11 6.88
CA LEU A 122 -9.91 -6.84 6.20
C LEU A 122 -10.50 -6.89 4.78
N THR A 123 -10.42 -8.03 4.09
CA THR A 123 -11.05 -8.21 2.78
C THR A 123 -12.57 -8.12 2.87
N ILE A 124 -13.19 -8.77 3.87
CA ILE A 124 -14.64 -8.62 4.11
C ILE A 124 -15.00 -7.16 4.41
N LEU A 125 -14.27 -6.52 5.32
CA LEU A 125 -14.50 -5.11 5.65
C LEU A 125 -14.37 -4.23 4.41
N MET A 126 -13.37 -4.48 3.58
CA MET A 126 -13.12 -3.74 2.35
C MET A 126 -14.27 -3.92 1.36
N THR A 127 -14.70 -5.14 1.09
CA THR A 127 -15.71 -5.42 0.07
C THR A 127 -17.12 -5.05 0.51
N GLU A 128 -17.47 -5.31 1.77
CA GLU A 128 -18.84 -5.12 2.26
C GLU A 128 -19.12 -3.73 2.81
N VAL A 129 -18.11 -3.04 3.32
CA VAL A 129 -18.31 -1.79 4.04
C VAL A 129 -17.61 -0.62 3.34
N ILE A 130 -16.31 -0.73 3.09
CA ILE A 130 -15.50 0.40 2.65
C ILE A 130 -15.74 0.70 1.15
N HIS A 131 -15.74 -0.33 0.32
CA HIS A 131 -15.79 -0.14 -1.14
C HIS A 131 -17.16 0.33 -1.64
N LYS A 132 -18.25 -0.16 -1.08
CA LYS A 132 -19.61 0.17 -1.56
C LYS A 132 -19.90 1.67 -1.68
N PRO A 133 -19.66 2.51 -0.65
CA PRO A 133 -19.87 3.94 -0.78
C PRO A 133 -18.88 4.60 -1.76
N ILE A 134 -17.66 4.11 -1.84
CA ILE A 134 -16.63 4.63 -2.76
C ILE A 134 -17.00 4.27 -4.20
N GLU A 135 -17.45 3.05 -4.44
CA GLU A 135 -17.98 2.60 -5.72
C GLU A 135 -19.10 3.55 -6.19
N HIS A 136 -20.11 3.76 -5.34
CA HIS A 136 -21.22 4.63 -5.67
C HIS A 136 -20.76 6.05 -6.00
N LEU A 137 -19.80 6.59 -5.24
CA LEU A 137 -19.22 7.91 -5.50
C LEU A 137 -18.53 7.94 -6.87
N VAL A 138 -17.66 6.99 -7.17
CA VAL A 138 -16.87 6.97 -8.41
C VAL A 138 -17.77 6.75 -9.62
N LEU A 139 -18.76 5.85 -9.54
CA LEU A 139 -19.70 5.60 -10.61
C LEU A 139 -20.67 6.77 -10.87
N SER A 140 -20.84 7.69 -9.92
CA SER A 140 -21.62 8.91 -10.10
C SER A 140 -20.85 10.00 -10.87
N ILE A 141 -19.53 9.87 -11.03
CA ILE A 141 -18.72 10.85 -11.77
C ILE A 141 -18.84 10.58 -13.28
N PRO A 142 -19.23 11.56 -14.10
CA PRO A 142 -19.26 11.40 -15.55
C PRO A 142 -17.90 11.05 -16.13
N ASP A 143 -17.86 10.15 -17.11
CA ASP A 143 -16.62 9.71 -17.77
C ASP A 143 -15.83 10.87 -18.40
N SER A 144 -16.52 11.93 -18.82
CA SER A 144 -15.90 13.16 -19.34
C SER A 144 -15.05 13.91 -18.31
N ILE A 145 -15.29 13.67 -17.01
CA ILE A 145 -14.51 14.23 -15.90
C ILE A 145 -13.54 13.17 -15.36
N LEU A 146 -14.03 11.96 -15.12
CA LEU A 146 -13.24 10.88 -14.53
C LEU A 146 -12.00 10.54 -15.36
N THR A 147 -12.13 10.45 -16.68
CA THR A 147 -11.03 10.08 -17.57
C THR A 147 -9.89 11.11 -17.57
N PRO A 148 -10.10 12.40 -17.84
CA PRO A 148 -9.00 13.37 -17.84
C PRO A 148 -8.39 13.53 -16.45
N VAL A 149 -9.17 13.51 -15.37
CA VAL A 149 -8.66 13.56 -14.00
C VAL A 149 -7.75 12.36 -13.72
N THR A 150 -8.19 11.14 -14.06
CA THR A 150 -7.39 9.93 -13.85
C THR A 150 -6.08 9.98 -14.65
N LEU A 151 -6.10 10.46 -15.89
CA LEU A 151 -4.90 10.58 -16.72
C LEU A 151 -3.90 11.60 -16.17
N VAL A 152 -4.38 12.75 -15.68
CA VAL A 152 -3.53 13.75 -15.01
C VAL A 152 -2.92 13.17 -13.73
N LEU A 153 -3.72 12.50 -12.90
CA LEU A 153 -3.21 11.81 -11.71
C LEU A 153 -2.16 10.75 -12.08
N THR A 154 -2.38 9.98 -13.16
CA THR A 154 -1.42 8.99 -13.63
C THR A 154 -0.07 9.62 -13.98
N ALA A 155 -0.09 10.75 -14.69
CA ALA A 155 1.15 11.46 -15.05
C ALA A 155 1.88 11.99 -13.81
N LEU A 156 1.17 12.62 -12.88
CA LEU A 156 1.75 13.20 -11.67
C LEU A 156 2.30 12.11 -10.73
N ILE A 157 1.52 11.08 -10.46
CA ILE A 157 1.91 9.98 -9.56
C ILE A 157 3.02 9.15 -10.19
N GLY A 158 2.95 8.90 -11.50
CA GLY A 158 4.00 8.18 -12.23
C GLY A 158 5.34 8.91 -12.19
N ALA A 159 5.33 10.23 -12.36
CA ALA A 159 6.53 11.05 -12.24
C ALA A 159 7.09 11.02 -10.81
N ASP A 160 6.25 11.21 -9.78
CA ASP A 160 6.66 11.16 -8.38
C ASP A 160 7.20 9.77 -8.00
N PHE A 161 6.51 8.70 -8.42
CA PHE A 161 6.97 7.33 -8.20
C PHE A 161 8.34 7.08 -8.83
N ALA A 162 8.56 7.49 -10.07
CA ALA A 162 9.85 7.32 -10.76
C ALA A 162 10.99 8.07 -10.05
N LEU A 163 10.74 9.30 -9.60
CA LEU A 163 11.71 10.09 -8.84
C LEU A 163 12.01 9.47 -7.47
N SER A 164 10.98 9.00 -6.77
CA SER A 164 11.13 8.35 -5.46
C SER A 164 11.85 7.02 -5.56
N PHE A 165 11.52 6.23 -6.60
CA PHE A 165 12.18 4.96 -6.88
C PHE A 165 13.68 5.16 -7.18
N LYS A 166 14.01 6.13 -8.03
CA LYS A 166 15.40 6.49 -8.31
C LYS A 166 16.14 6.89 -7.03
N ALA A 167 15.55 7.80 -6.23
CA ALA A 167 16.13 8.22 -4.97
C ALA A 167 16.38 7.06 -3.99
N ALA A 168 15.44 6.08 -3.93
CA ALA A 168 15.60 4.89 -3.10
C ALA A 168 16.72 3.96 -3.58
N LEU A 169 16.91 3.84 -4.89
CA LEU A 169 18.04 3.09 -5.47
C LEU A 169 19.38 3.79 -5.20
N ASP A 170 19.43 5.10 -5.36
CA ASP A 170 20.64 5.88 -5.10
C ASP A 170 21.09 5.75 -3.63
N LEU A 171 20.12 5.75 -2.68
CA LEU A 171 20.40 5.56 -1.26
C LEU A 171 20.89 4.14 -0.92
N ARG A 172 20.48 3.12 -1.66
CA ARG A 172 20.94 1.73 -1.46
C ARG A 172 22.46 1.59 -1.60
N ASP A 173 23.05 2.34 -2.51
CA ASP A 173 24.46 2.21 -2.88
C ASP A 173 25.37 3.13 -2.02
N VAL A 174 24.79 3.90 -1.07
CA VAL A 174 25.57 4.71 -0.11
C VAL A 174 26.16 3.82 0.99
N PRO A 175 27.49 3.76 1.16
CA PRO A 175 28.12 2.98 2.23
C PRO A 175 27.63 3.40 3.62
N VAL A 176 27.34 2.42 4.47
CA VAL A 176 26.83 2.60 5.86
C VAL A 176 27.76 3.48 6.72
N SER A 177 29.06 3.58 6.37
CA SER A 177 30.03 4.42 7.06
C SER A 177 29.69 5.92 7.05
N TYR A 178 29.00 6.41 6.02
CA TYR A 178 28.58 7.82 5.96
C TYR A 178 27.37 8.15 6.84
N THR A 179 26.52 7.18 7.12
CA THR A 179 25.37 7.38 8.03
C THR A 179 25.78 7.51 9.48
N HIS A 180 26.83 6.84 9.91
CA HIS A 180 27.39 6.96 11.26
C HIS A 180 28.10 8.29 11.50
N LEU A 181 28.79 8.83 10.50
CA LEU A 181 29.47 10.14 10.62
C LEU A 181 28.45 11.29 10.75
N ARG A 182 27.35 11.25 10.01
CA ARG A 182 26.27 12.25 10.13
C ARG A 182 25.49 12.19 11.42
N ALA A 183 25.31 11.00 11.99
CA ALA A 183 24.67 10.85 13.32
C ALA A 183 25.54 11.47 14.43
N HIS A 184 26.87 11.32 14.35
CA HIS A 184 27.80 11.95 15.31
C HIS A 184 27.92 13.46 15.15
N GLU A 185 27.77 14.01 13.95
CA GLU A 185 27.78 15.47 13.74
C GLU A 185 26.50 16.14 14.29
N THR A 186 25.35 15.47 14.23
CA THR A 186 24.09 16.00 14.79
C THR A 186 24.03 15.97 16.31
N ASP A 187 24.70 15.02 16.96
CA ASP A 187 24.77 14.93 18.42
C ASP A 187 25.77 15.94 19.06
N SER A 188 26.64 16.55 18.26
CA SER A 188 27.57 17.56 18.76
C SER A 188 27.04 19.00 18.71
N TYR A 189 25.83 19.24 18.24
CA TYR A 189 25.14 20.53 18.19
C TYR A 189 23.86 20.60 19.03
N LEU A 190 23.64 19.66 19.93
CA LEU A 190 22.61 19.67 20.98
C LEU A 190 23.27 19.65 22.34
#